data_f82f7617cd0b88ef4d8abb9546bd18cc
#
_entry.id   f82f7617cd0b88ef4d8abb9546bd18cc
#
_cell.length_a   1.000
_cell.length_b   1.000
_cell.length_c   1.000
_cell.angle_alpha   90.00
_cell.angle_beta   90.00
_cell.angle_gamma   90.00
#
_symmetry.space_group_name_H-M   'P 1'
#
loop_
_entity.id
_entity.type
_entity.pdbx_description
1 polymer ?
#
loop_
_entity_poly.entity_id
_entity_poly.type
_entity_poly.pdbx_seq_one_letter_code
_entity_poly.pdbx_strand_id
1 'polypeptide(L)'
;MKELLRIEDLSVAFGPEGARQRVIEGVNLSVGAGEKVALVGESGSGKSVTALSVLRLHDPQMTTYTGRIHLEGTDLLQLSERSIRRVRGRDVAMVFQEPMTSLNPVYPISEQLIEPLMGHVGLDRVQARRRAIDLLARVGLPDPEQRIDAFPHMLSGGQRQRVMIAMALACNPKLLIADEPTTALDVTIQKQILDLLDELQREFNMAVLLITHDLNVVRRFADRVCVMQHGQVVEAAPVGKLFSAAQHPYTRHLLASEPEPLTGAAPHANAAPVLQGEGIRCYFPIRAGFFRRTIGEVKAVDDVSLSVRPGETVGIVGESGSGKSTLGMCLLRLQSCQGAIRFGDSDLVKARGQALRDLRRHAQVVFQDPYSSLSPRMTVEQIVGEGLSVHFPELTRTQRRERVRAVLEEVGLEAGMMSRYPHEFSGGQRQRIAVARAVVLEPRLILLDEPTSALDVSVQKQVLGLLRGLQQRRGMSYLFISHDLKVIRSICHRVLVMRHGQVVESGETERIFTDPQHEYTRLLLQASLLQQTA
;
A
#
# COMPACT_ATOMS: atom_id res chain seq x y z
N MET A 1 34.17 6.70 -5.57
CA MET A 1 33.67 5.34 -5.79
C MET A 1 33.62 5.07 -7.28
N LYS A 2 33.88 3.83 -7.72
CA LYS A 2 33.77 3.48 -9.16
C LYS A 2 32.29 3.49 -9.53
N GLU A 3 31.93 4.22 -10.57
CA GLU A 3 30.55 4.31 -11.06
C GLU A 3 30.13 2.96 -11.67
N LEU A 4 29.01 2.40 -11.24
CA LEU A 4 28.47 1.12 -11.72
C LEU A 4 27.38 1.37 -12.78
N LEU A 5 26.38 2.18 -12.44
CA LEU A 5 25.30 2.59 -13.34
C LEU A 5 25.37 4.09 -13.57
N ARG A 6 25.23 4.53 -14.83
CA ARG A 6 25.12 5.94 -15.20
C ARG A 6 24.05 6.14 -16.27
N ILE A 7 23.08 6.96 -15.96
CA ILE A 7 22.02 7.40 -16.85
C ILE A 7 22.32 8.84 -17.25
N GLU A 8 22.40 9.10 -18.57
CA GLU A 8 22.73 10.40 -19.13
C GLU A 8 21.62 10.86 -20.07
N ASP A 9 21.00 11.99 -19.73
CA ASP A 9 19.98 12.67 -20.53
C ASP A 9 18.88 11.75 -21.05
N LEU A 10 18.46 10.79 -20.19
CA LEU A 10 17.46 9.79 -20.55
C LEU A 10 16.09 10.44 -20.70
N SER A 11 15.52 10.30 -21.90
CA SER A 11 14.11 10.63 -22.13
C SER A 11 13.37 9.43 -22.70
N VAL A 12 12.14 9.23 -22.23
CA VAL A 12 11.29 8.08 -22.62
C VAL A 12 9.92 8.59 -23.03
N ALA A 13 9.45 8.14 -24.20
CA ALA A 13 8.14 8.47 -24.73
C ALA A 13 7.37 7.19 -25.11
N PHE A 14 6.07 7.18 -24.82
CA PHE A 14 5.15 6.08 -25.10
C PHE A 14 4.08 6.48 -26.10
N GLY A 15 3.66 5.54 -26.91
CA GLY A 15 2.56 5.69 -27.86
C GLY A 15 2.93 5.22 -29.25
N PRO A 16 1.96 5.16 -30.16
CA PRO A 16 2.21 4.81 -31.56
C PRO A 16 3.06 5.87 -32.25
N GLU A 17 3.71 5.49 -33.32
CA GLU A 17 4.54 6.38 -34.13
C GLU A 17 3.74 7.61 -34.59
N GLY A 18 4.26 8.81 -34.30
CA GLY A 18 3.60 10.09 -34.61
C GLY A 18 2.68 10.65 -33.50
N ALA A 19 2.35 9.87 -32.44
CA ALA A 19 1.52 10.32 -31.30
C ALA A 19 2.13 9.95 -29.94
N ARG A 20 3.47 9.96 -29.84
CA ARG A 20 4.20 9.59 -28.62
C ARG A 20 4.13 10.69 -27.57
N GLN A 21 3.74 10.32 -26.36
CA GLN A 21 3.76 11.20 -25.20
C GLN A 21 5.04 10.97 -24.39
N ARG A 22 5.80 12.04 -24.12
CA ARG A 22 6.98 11.99 -23.27
C ARG A 22 6.59 11.86 -21.81
N VAL A 23 7.17 10.88 -21.11
CA VAL A 23 6.92 10.60 -19.69
C VAL A 23 8.15 10.93 -18.85
N ILE A 24 9.35 10.74 -19.39
CA ILE A 24 10.64 11.12 -18.76
C ILE A 24 11.38 12.06 -19.70
N GLU A 25 12.03 13.07 -19.14
CA GLU A 25 12.76 14.07 -19.89
C GLU A 25 14.08 14.43 -19.22
N GLY A 26 15.20 14.14 -19.91
CA GLY A 26 16.53 14.57 -19.50
C GLY A 26 16.98 14.03 -18.14
N VAL A 27 16.59 12.82 -17.77
CA VAL A 27 16.96 12.22 -16.47
C VAL A 27 18.45 11.90 -16.44
N ASN A 28 19.13 12.44 -15.43
CA ASN A 28 20.50 12.14 -15.08
C ASN A 28 20.57 11.51 -13.70
N LEU A 29 21.15 10.30 -13.61
CA LEU A 29 21.28 9.54 -12.38
C LEU A 29 22.50 8.63 -12.44
N SER A 30 23.24 8.52 -11.33
CA SER A 30 24.34 7.56 -11.24
C SER A 30 24.19 6.71 -9.97
N VAL A 31 24.76 5.51 -9.98
CA VAL A 31 24.87 4.62 -8.82
C VAL A 31 26.29 4.08 -8.78
N GLY A 32 26.98 4.29 -7.66
CA GLY A 32 28.32 3.75 -7.42
C GLY A 32 28.29 2.27 -7.04
N ALA A 33 29.41 1.56 -7.18
CA ALA A 33 29.53 0.20 -6.72
C ALA A 33 29.33 0.13 -5.19
N GLY A 34 28.41 -0.73 -4.74
CA GLY A 34 28.04 -0.87 -3.33
C GLY A 34 27.22 0.29 -2.74
N GLU A 35 26.85 1.30 -3.55
CA GLU A 35 26.07 2.45 -3.10
C GLU A 35 24.57 2.11 -3.06
N LYS A 36 23.86 2.66 -2.07
CA LYS A 36 22.40 2.61 -1.96
C LYS A 36 21.81 3.97 -2.35
N VAL A 37 21.24 4.07 -3.53
CA VAL A 37 20.59 5.28 -4.06
C VAL A 37 19.08 5.12 -4.00
N ALA A 38 18.37 6.10 -3.44
CA ALA A 38 16.92 6.15 -3.49
C ALA A 38 16.44 7.09 -4.61
N LEU A 39 15.43 6.66 -5.35
CA LEU A 39 14.68 7.49 -6.29
C LEU A 39 13.27 7.71 -5.73
N VAL A 40 12.94 8.95 -5.36
CA VAL A 40 11.70 9.31 -4.67
C VAL A 40 10.88 10.32 -5.46
N GLY A 41 9.58 10.40 -5.18
CA GLY A 41 8.64 11.34 -5.79
C GLY A 41 7.23 10.81 -5.75
N GLU A 42 6.26 11.62 -6.13
CA GLU A 42 4.85 11.23 -6.20
C GLU A 42 4.56 10.18 -7.27
N SER A 43 3.39 9.53 -7.19
CA SER A 43 2.93 8.61 -8.24
C SER A 43 2.85 9.33 -9.59
N GLY A 44 3.30 8.66 -10.65
CA GLY A 44 3.36 9.27 -11.99
C GLY A 44 4.57 10.20 -12.22
N SER A 45 5.49 10.38 -11.27
CA SER A 45 6.70 11.21 -11.49
C SER A 45 7.73 10.58 -12.44
N GLY A 46 7.56 9.29 -12.83
CA GLY A 46 8.44 8.60 -13.78
C GLY A 46 9.46 7.63 -13.16
N LYS A 47 9.41 7.38 -11.84
CA LYS A 47 10.37 6.50 -11.11
C LYS A 47 10.47 5.09 -11.69
N SER A 48 9.34 4.38 -11.73
CA SER A 48 9.29 3.00 -12.26
C SER A 48 9.63 2.95 -13.75
N VAL A 49 9.23 3.99 -14.52
CA VAL A 49 9.60 4.09 -15.94
C VAL A 49 11.13 4.21 -16.07
N THR A 50 11.79 5.03 -15.24
CA THR A 50 13.26 5.14 -15.21
C THR A 50 13.91 3.79 -14.88
N ALA A 51 13.42 3.07 -13.86
CA ALA A 51 13.94 1.77 -13.46
C ALA A 51 13.78 0.69 -14.55
N LEU A 52 12.58 0.57 -15.12
CA LEU A 52 12.29 -0.38 -16.20
C LEU A 52 13.11 -0.08 -17.46
N SER A 53 13.46 1.19 -17.70
CA SER A 53 14.30 1.61 -18.83
C SER A 53 15.72 1.07 -18.73
N VAL A 54 16.29 0.93 -17.52
CA VAL A 54 17.61 0.32 -17.30
C VAL A 54 17.66 -1.09 -17.87
N LEU A 55 16.58 -1.84 -17.72
CA LEU A 55 16.45 -3.22 -18.21
C LEU A 55 15.73 -3.32 -19.56
N ARG A 56 15.31 -2.18 -20.16
CA ARG A 56 14.54 -2.13 -21.41
C ARG A 56 13.32 -3.08 -21.37
N LEU A 57 12.54 -3.02 -20.27
CA LEU A 57 11.38 -3.89 -20.07
C LEU A 57 10.07 -3.31 -20.63
N HIS A 58 10.11 -2.10 -21.20
CA HIS A 58 8.94 -1.55 -21.91
C HIS A 58 8.78 -2.17 -23.30
N ASP A 59 7.53 -2.18 -23.80
CA ASP A 59 7.23 -2.66 -25.15
C ASP A 59 8.03 -1.86 -26.20
N PRO A 60 8.90 -2.51 -26.98
CA PRO A 60 9.74 -1.82 -27.98
C PRO A 60 8.93 -1.13 -29.08
N GLN A 61 7.72 -1.62 -29.39
CA GLN A 61 6.87 -1.02 -30.45
C GLN A 61 6.22 0.28 -29.99
N MET A 62 5.98 0.39 -28.68
CA MET A 62 5.29 1.53 -28.07
C MET A 62 6.24 2.50 -27.38
N THR A 63 7.56 2.23 -27.34
CA THR A 63 8.51 3.01 -26.55
C THR A 63 9.67 3.55 -27.38
N THR A 64 10.01 4.81 -27.15
CA THR A 64 11.23 5.41 -27.69
C THR A 64 12.10 5.90 -26.54
N TYR A 65 13.39 5.56 -26.66
CA TYR A 65 14.42 6.03 -25.74
C TYR A 65 15.34 7.02 -26.44
N THR A 66 15.73 8.09 -25.74
CA THR A 66 16.87 8.96 -26.11
C THR A 66 17.79 9.12 -24.91
N GLY A 67 19.05 9.50 -25.13
CA GLY A 67 20.06 9.51 -24.09
C GLY A 67 20.84 8.20 -24.01
N ARG A 68 21.47 7.90 -22.87
CA ARG A 68 22.34 6.72 -22.68
C ARG A 68 22.15 6.12 -21.30
N ILE A 69 22.32 4.80 -21.21
CA ILE A 69 22.35 4.06 -19.94
C ILE A 69 23.57 3.16 -19.92
N HIS A 70 24.57 3.54 -19.15
CA HIS A 70 25.82 2.80 -19.04
C HIS A 70 25.84 1.91 -17.79
N LEU A 71 26.13 0.63 -17.96
CA LEU A 71 26.47 -0.30 -16.89
C LEU A 71 27.96 -0.69 -17.08
N GLU A 72 28.80 -0.32 -16.11
CA GLU A 72 30.27 -0.54 -16.21
C GLU A 72 30.86 -0.06 -17.55
N GLY A 73 30.36 1.05 -18.10
CA GLY A 73 30.79 1.63 -19.35
C GLY A 73 30.12 1.06 -20.61
N THR A 74 29.30 0.01 -20.50
CA THR A 74 28.54 -0.54 -21.63
C THR A 74 27.19 0.14 -21.76
N ASP A 75 26.89 0.74 -22.92
CA ASP A 75 25.58 1.35 -23.17
C ASP A 75 24.50 0.26 -23.38
N LEU A 76 23.58 0.15 -22.43
CA LEU A 76 22.52 -0.86 -22.42
C LEU A 76 21.47 -0.60 -23.51
N LEU A 77 21.27 0.67 -23.94
CA LEU A 77 20.29 1.00 -24.98
C LEU A 77 20.73 0.52 -26.37
N GLN A 78 22.05 0.36 -26.59
CA GLN A 78 22.62 -0.09 -27.86
C GLN A 78 22.79 -1.62 -27.95
N LEU A 79 22.56 -2.36 -26.85
CA LEU A 79 22.70 -3.80 -26.86
C LEU A 79 21.63 -4.48 -27.71
N SER A 80 22.02 -5.58 -28.41
CA SER A 80 21.06 -6.47 -29.05
C SER A 80 20.16 -7.13 -27.98
N GLU A 81 18.97 -7.61 -28.38
CA GLU A 81 18.06 -8.31 -27.45
C GLU A 81 18.72 -9.53 -26.82
N ARG A 82 19.53 -10.27 -27.55
CA ARG A 82 20.30 -11.40 -27.04
C ARG A 82 21.31 -10.97 -25.96
N SER A 83 21.91 -9.80 -26.11
CA SER A 83 22.93 -9.29 -25.16
C SER A 83 22.27 -8.70 -23.91
N ILE A 84 21.16 -7.95 -24.04
CA ILE A 84 20.46 -7.42 -22.87
C ILE A 84 19.83 -8.53 -22.01
N ARG A 85 19.38 -9.65 -22.61
CA ARG A 85 18.91 -10.82 -21.85
C ARG A 85 19.97 -11.40 -20.92
N ARG A 86 21.26 -11.30 -21.30
CA ARG A 86 22.36 -11.76 -20.42
C ARG A 86 22.59 -10.82 -19.24
N VAL A 87 22.31 -9.53 -19.40
CA VAL A 87 22.40 -8.54 -18.32
C VAL A 87 21.24 -8.69 -17.33
N ARG A 88 20.02 -8.92 -17.87
CA ARG A 88 18.81 -9.11 -17.07
C ARG A 88 18.93 -10.35 -16.17
N GLY A 89 18.81 -10.16 -14.87
CA GLY A 89 18.90 -11.21 -13.84
C GLY A 89 20.32 -11.60 -13.44
N ARG A 90 21.33 -11.44 -14.32
CA ARG A 90 22.72 -11.77 -14.02
C ARG A 90 23.51 -10.59 -13.45
N ASP A 91 23.55 -9.47 -14.17
CA ASP A 91 24.32 -8.28 -13.76
C ASP A 91 23.41 -7.25 -13.07
N VAL A 92 22.17 -7.10 -13.55
CA VAL A 92 21.14 -6.25 -12.99
C VAL A 92 19.88 -7.08 -12.73
N ALA A 93 19.42 -7.13 -11.49
CA ALA A 93 18.18 -7.77 -11.10
C ALA A 93 17.15 -6.73 -10.64
N MET A 94 15.87 -7.11 -10.66
CA MET A 94 14.78 -6.24 -10.24
C MET A 94 13.80 -6.97 -9.31
N VAL A 95 13.44 -6.30 -8.24
CA VAL A 95 12.31 -6.63 -7.36
C VAL A 95 11.18 -5.69 -7.74
N PHE A 96 10.06 -6.25 -8.20
CA PHE A 96 8.91 -5.49 -8.67
C PHE A 96 7.96 -5.11 -7.53
N GLN A 97 7.13 -4.11 -7.75
CA GLN A 97 6.20 -3.54 -6.77
C GLN A 97 5.18 -4.57 -6.23
N GLU A 98 4.66 -5.44 -7.11
CA GLU A 98 3.62 -6.40 -6.72
C GLU A 98 4.11 -7.85 -6.82
N PRO A 99 4.29 -8.57 -5.69
CA PRO A 99 4.68 -9.98 -5.71
C PRO A 99 3.66 -10.90 -6.38
N MET A 100 2.36 -10.50 -6.38
CA MET A 100 1.28 -11.27 -6.98
C MET A 100 1.35 -11.36 -8.50
N THR A 101 1.85 -10.31 -9.15
CA THR A 101 1.99 -10.22 -10.60
C THR A 101 3.36 -10.66 -11.09
N SER A 102 4.36 -10.64 -10.19
CA SER A 102 5.76 -10.97 -10.50
C SER A 102 6.05 -12.46 -10.44
N LEU A 103 5.36 -13.20 -9.55
CA LEU A 103 5.46 -14.65 -9.45
C LEU A 103 4.39 -15.30 -10.32
N ASN A 104 4.78 -16.26 -11.16
CA ASN A 104 3.82 -17.00 -11.98
C ASN A 104 3.00 -17.96 -11.09
N PRO A 105 1.66 -17.77 -10.98
CA PRO A 105 0.83 -18.52 -10.04
C PRO A 105 0.65 -20.00 -10.38
N VAL A 106 0.95 -20.42 -11.64
CA VAL A 106 0.78 -21.79 -12.11
C VAL A 106 2.06 -22.63 -12.02
N TYR A 107 3.19 -22.03 -11.62
CA TYR A 107 4.44 -22.73 -11.38
C TYR A 107 4.82 -22.74 -9.90
N PRO A 108 5.38 -23.84 -9.37
CA PRO A 108 5.93 -23.85 -8.02
C PRO A 108 7.14 -22.93 -7.93
N ILE A 109 7.49 -22.51 -6.71
CA ILE A 109 8.64 -21.63 -6.45
C ILE A 109 9.93 -22.24 -6.94
N SER A 110 10.08 -23.58 -6.81
CA SER A 110 11.28 -24.31 -7.27
C SER A 110 11.60 -24.02 -8.73
N GLU A 111 10.62 -24.12 -9.62
CA GLU A 111 10.85 -23.91 -11.06
C GLU A 111 11.28 -22.46 -11.34
N GLN A 112 10.66 -21.49 -10.68
CA GLN A 112 10.94 -20.07 -10.89
C GLN A 112 12.32 -19.65 -10.35
N LEU A 113 12.83 -20.31 -9.32
CA LEU A 113 14.19 -20.09 -8.80
C LEU A 113 15.27 -20.86 -9.57
N ILE A 114 14.96 -22.07 -10.04
CA ILE A 114 15.90 -22.96 -10.75
C ILE A 114 16.18 -22.44 -12.16
N GLU A 115 15.17 -21.90 -12.86
CA GLU A 115 15.30 -21.41 -14.23
C GLU A 115 16.44 -20.38 -14.40
N PRO A 116 16.52 -19.27 -13.65
CA PRO A 116 17.62 -18.32 -13.78
C PRO A 116 18.99 -18.92 -13.38
N LEU A 117 19.05 -19.83 -12.41
CA LEU A 117 20.28 -20.50 -12.00
C LEU A 117 20.84 -21.40 -13.11
N MET A 118 20.00 -22.13 -13.80
CA MET A 118 20.41 -22.93 -14.95
C MET A 118 20.78 -22.06 -16.15
N GLY A 119 19.97 -21.04 -16.45
CA GLY A 119 20.14 -20.21 -17.65
C GLY A 119 21.31 -19.23 -17.58
N HIS A 120 21.60 -18.64 -16.44
CA HIS A 120 22.63 -17.61 -16.27
C HIS A 120 23.89 -18.10 -15.56
N VAL A 121 23.78 -19.04 -14.62
CA VAL A 121 24.92 -19.54 -13.84
C VAL A 121 25.44 -20.84 -14.44
N GLY A 122 24.62 -21.58 -15.20
CA GLY A 122 25.01 -22.84 -15.84
C GLY A 122 25.01 -24.03 -14.88
N LEU A 123 24.28 -23.95 -13.77
CA LEU A 123 24.13 -25.08 -12.84
C LEU A 123 23.26 -26.18 -13.45
N ASP A 124 23.51 -27.43 -13.08
CA ASP A 124 22.55 -28.50 -13.33
C ASP A 124 21.34 -28.38 -12.40
N ARG A 125 20.26 -29.10 -12.69
CA ARG A 125 18.98 -28.98 -11.95
C ARG A 125 19.11 -29.32 -10.46
N VAL A 126 20.00 -30.28 -10.10
CA VAL A 126 20.21 -30.70 -8.71
C VAL A 126 20.95 -29.61 -7.94
N GLN A 127 22.02 -29.08 -8.54
CA GLN A 127 22.79 -27.96 -7.98
C GLN A 127 21.94 -26.72 -7.85
N ALA A 128 21.16 -26.37 -8.89
CA ALA A 128 20.25 -25.24 -8.90
C ALA A 128 19.18 -25.34 -7.79
N ARG A 129 18.60 -26.54 -7.59
CA ARG A 129 17.65 -26.78 -6.50
C ARG A 129 18.27 -26.58 -5.11
N ARG A 130 19.47 -27.10 -4.87
CA ARG A 130 20.19 -26.87 -3.61
C ARG A 130 20.45 -25.39 -3.38
N ARG A 131 20.95 -24.68 -4.39
CA ARG A 131 21.19 -23.25 -4.30
C ARG A 131 19.90 -22.45 -4.07
N ALA A 132 18.78 -22.86 -4.66
CA ALA A 132 17.47 -22.24 -4.45
C ALA A 132 17.00 -22.41 -2.99
N ILE A 133 17.18 -23.59 -2.37
CA ILE A 133 16.88 -23.84 -0.96
C ILE A 133 17.75 -22.94 -0.06
N ASP A 134 19.06 -22.86 -0.34
CA ASP A 134 19.98 -21.98 0.41
C ASP A 134 19.56 -20.52 0.32
N LEU A 135 19.13 -20.04 -0.85
CA LEU A 135 18.65 -18.67 -1.03
C LEU A 135 17.35 -18.42 -0.24
N LEU A 136 16.41 -19.37 -0.28
CA LEU A 136 15.17 -19.27 0.51
C LEU A 136 15.45 -19.26 2.02
N ALA A 137 16.42 -20.04 2.49
CA ALA A 137 16.87 -19.99 3.88
C ALA A 137 17.49 -18.62 4.24
N ARG A 138 18.35 -18.06 3.38
CA ARG A 138 19.00 -16.74 3.56
C ARG A 138 17.99 -15.61 3.64
N VAL A 139 16.94 -15.63 2.82
CA VAL A 139 15.86 -14.62 2.90
C VAL A 139 14.90 -14.88 4.08
N GLY A 140 15.17 -15.90 4.91
CA GLY A 140 14.40 -16.19 6.11
C GLY A 140 13.01 -16.78 5.82
N LEU A 141 12.87 -17.56 4.73
CA LEU A 141 11.65 -18.33 4.51
C LEU A 141 11.62 -19.51 5.49
N PRO A 142 10.56 -19.68 6.32
CA PRO A 142 10.44 -20.84 7.20
C PRO A 142 10.35 -22.14 6.40
N ASP A 143 10.98 -23.22 6.88
CA ASP A 143 10.94 -24.56 6.28
C ASP A 143 11.20 -24.57 4.75
N PRO A 144 12.34 -24.02 4.27
CA PRO A 144 12.59 -23.78 2.85
C PRO A 144 12.58 -25.07 2.02
N GLU A 145 13.02 -26.20 2.59
CA GLU A 145 13.01 -27.52 1.92
C GLU A 145 11.61 -28.03 1.60
N GLN A 146 10.62 -27.74 2.48
CA GLN A 146 9.23 -28.14 2.26
C GLN A 146 8.48 -27.12 1.39
N ARG A 147 8.81 -25.82 1.56
CA ARG A 147 8.10 -24.72 0.87
C ARG A 147 8.60 -24.43 -0.53
N ILE A 148 9.77 -24.96 -0.92
CA ILE A 148 10.31 -24.73 -2.26
C ILE A 148 9.36 -25.22 -3.36
N ASP A 149 8.58 -26.27 -3.12
CA ASP A 149 7.61 -26.81 -4.07
C ASP A 149 6.19 -26.24 -3.88
N ALA A 150 6.01 -25.27 -2.98
CA ALA A 150 4.76 -24.55 -2.82
C ALA A 150 4.48 -23.62 -4.01
N PHE A 151 3.20 -23.39 -4.29
CA PHE A 151 2.78 -22.38 -5.26
C PHE A 151 2.68 -21.01 -4.60
N PRO A 152 2.83 -19.91 -5.37
CA PRO A 152 2.77 -18.54 -4.83
C PRO A 152 1.53 -18.24 -3.99
N HIS A 153 0.35 -18.74 -4.38
CA HIS A 153 -0.90 -18.51 -3.67
C HIS A 153 -0.97 -19.19 -2.28
N MET A 154 -0.08 -20.15 -2.00
CA MET A 154 0.02 -20.84 -0.70
C MET A 154 0.85 -20.07 0.32
N LEU A 155 1.49 -18.96 -0.08
CA LEU A 155 2.36 -18.14 0.75
C LEU A 155 1.68 -16.84 1.17
N SER A 156 2.07 -16.31 2.35
CA SER A 156 1.69 -14.96 2.77
C SER A 156 2.35 -13.88 1.91
N GLY A 157 1.87 -12.62 1.97
CA GLY A 157 2.45 -11.49 1.25
C GLY A 157 3.95 -11.30 1.53
N GLY A 158 4.34 -11.29 2.79
CA GLY A 158 5.75 -11.18 3.19
C GLY A 158 6.60 -12.38 2.75
N GLN A 159 6.04 -13.60 2.75
CA GLN A 159 6.75 -14.78 2.24
C GLN A 159 6.96 -14.71 0.72
N ARG A 160 5.97 -14.26 -0.05
CA ARG A 160 6.12 -14.02 -1.51
C ARG A 160 7.18 -12.97 -1.80
N GLN A 161 7.21 -11.89 -1.00
CA GLN A 161 8.23 -10.86 -1.12
C GLN A 161 9.64 -11.42 -0.90
N ARG A 162 9.83 -12.25 0.13
CA ARG A 162 11.11 -12.94 0.39
C ARG A 162 11.52 -13.86 -0.76
N VAL A 163 10.56 -14.59 -1.33
CA VAL A 163 10.81 -15.43 -2.53
C VAL A 163 11.23 -14.59 -3.73
N MET A 164 10.56 -13.45 -3.97
CA MET A 164 10.91 -12.54 -5.07
C MET A 164 12.32 -11.93 -4.89
N ILE A 165 12.69 -11.59 -3.65
CA ILE A 165 14.06 -11.15 -3.32
C ILE A 165 15.06 -12.30 -3.58
N ALA A 166 14.75 -13.54 -3.17
CA ALA A 166 15.60 -14.69 -3.44
C ALA A 166 15.81 -14.92 -4.94
N MET A 167 14.75 -14.78 -5.75
CA MET A 167 14.84 -14.85 -7.22
C MET A 167 15.73 -13.75 -7.80
N ALA A 168 15.58 -12.51 -7.35
CA ALA A 168 16.40 -11.39 -7.80
C ALA A 168 17.91 -11.63 -7.48
N LEU A 169 18.19 -12.24 -6.33
CA LEU A 169 19.57 -12.53 -5.88
C LEU A 169 20.16 -13.83 -6.43
N ALA A 170 19.39 -14.64 -7.15
CA ALA A 170 19.80 -15.98 -7.58
C ALA A 170 21.16 -16.00 -8.30
N CYS A 171 21.43 -15.01 -9.13
CA CYS A 171 22.64 -14.90 -9.93
C CYS A 171 23.71 -13.96 -9.33
N ASN A 172 23.59 -13.50 -8.08
CA ASN A 172 24.47 -12.55 -7.42
C ASN A 172 24.67 -11.26 -8.25
N PRO A 173 23.63 -10.47 -8.50
CA PRO A 173 23.69 -9.28 -9.36
C PRO A 173 24.60 -8.20 -8.77
N LYS A 174 25.20 -7.38 -9.63
CA LYS A 174 25.98 -6.21 -9.23
C LYS A 174 25.07 -5.04 -8.81
N LEU A 175 23.90 -4.93 -9.43
CA LEU A 175 22.89 -3.92 -9.16
C LEU A 175 21.54 -4.58 -8.91
N LEU A 176 20.93 -4.26 -7.79
CA LEU A 176 19.52 -4.56 -7.50
C LEU A 176 18.67 -3.29 -7.66
N ILE A 177 17.68 -3.35 -8.53
CA ILE A 177 16.64 -2.34 -8.62
C ILE A 177 15.45 -2.84 -7.79
N ALA A 178 15.08 -2.11 -6.75
CA ALA A 178 13.96 -2.46 -5.88
C ALA A 178 12.85 -1.41 -6.05
N ASP A 179 11.82 -1.77 -6.81
CA ASP A 179 10.68 -0.89 -7.09
C ASP A 179 9.59 -1.11 -6.05
N GLU A 180 9.50 -0.21 -5.09
CA GLU A 180 8.58 -0.24 -3.95
C GLU A 180 8.53 -1.61 -3.23
N PRO A 181 9.67 -2.16 -2.79
CA PRO A 181 9.75 -3.54 -2.32
C PRO A 181 8.98 -3.82 -1.02
N THR A 182 8.43 -2.80 -0.39
CA THR A 182 7.72 -2.89 0.89
C THR A 182 6.28 -2.37 0.83
N THR A 183 5.80 -1.97 -0.34
CA THR A 183 4.42 -1.51 -0.53
C THR A 183 3.43 -2.63 -0.21
N ALA A 184 2.31 -2.30 0.42
CA ALA A 184 1.27 -3.21 0.90
C ALA A 184 1.73 -4.24 1.97
N LEU A 185 2.90 -4.04 2.59
CA LEU A 185 3.36 -4.82 3.75
C LEU A 185 3.09 -4.03 5.04
N ASP A 186 2.80 -4.76 6.12
CA ASP A 186 2.74 -4.13 7.44
C ASP A 186 4.13 -3.67 7.92
N VAL A 187 4.14 -2.71 8.85
CA VAL A 187 5.36 -2.03 9.30
C VAL A 187 6.42 -2.99 9.85
N THR A 188 5.99 -4.08 10.49
CA THR A 188 6.89 -5.10 11.05
C THR A 188 7.60 -5.88 9.94
N ILE A 189 6.85 -6.34 8.94
CA ILE A 189 7.39 -7.05 7.77
C ILE A 189 8.22 -6.10 6.90
N GLN A 190 7.78 -4.85 6.71
CA GLN A 190 8.55 -3.82 6.00
C GLN A 190 9.95 -3.64 6.61
N LYS A 191 10.02 -3.50 7.95
CA LYS A 191 11.29 -3.43 8.67
C LYS A 191 12.17 -4.66 8.40
N GLN A 192 11.61 -5.87 8.53
CA GLN A 192 12.34 -7.12 8.31
C GLN A 192 12.90 -7.23 6.88
N ILE A 193 12.12 -6.78 5.87
CA ILE A 193 12.57 -6.79 4.47
C ILE A 193 13.69 -5.79 4.23
N LEU A 194 13.63 -4.59 4.83
CA LEU A 194 14.68 -3.59 4.70
C LEU A 194 15.98 -4.03 5.41
N ASP A 195 15.87 -4.62 6.60
CA ASP A 195 17.01 -5.18 7.32
C ASP A 195 17.67 -6.31 6.50
N LEU A 196 16.85 -7.20 5.94
CA LEU A 196 17.30 -8.27 5.05
C LEU A 196 18.03 -7.71 3.81
N LEU A 197 17.46 -6.70 3.14
CA LEU A 197 18.09 -6.08 1.98
C LEU A 197 19.43 -5.41 2.33
N ASP A 198 19.54 -4.81 3.51
CA ASP A 198 20.78 -4.18 4.00
C ASP A 198 21.86 -5.25 4.30
N GLU A 199 21.50 -6.36 4.93
CA GLU A 199 22.39 -7.52 5.16
C GLU A 199 22.90 -8.12 3.86
N LEU A 200 21.99 -8.41 2.92
CA LEU A 200 22.32 -8.99 1.63
C LEU A 200 23.14 -8.03 0.75
N GLN A 201 22.85 -6.72 0.81
CA GLN A 201 23.62 -5.71 0.10
C GLN A 201 25.09 -5.69 0.55
N ARG A 202 25.33 -5.81 1.87
CA ARG A 202 26.69 -5.88 2.43
C ARG A 202 27.37 -7.21 2.09
N GLU A 203 26.66 -8.34 2.22
CA GLU A 203 27.20 -9.67 1.94
C GLU A 203 27.65 -9.80 0.48
N PHE A 204 26.82 -9.34 -0.47
CA PHE A 204 27.09 -9.44 -1.91
C PHE A 204 27.85 -8.24 -2.47
N ASN A 205 28.11 -7.19 -1.65
CA ASN A 205 28.71 -5.94 -2.10
C ASN A 205 28.04 -5.36 -3.35
N MET A 206 26.69 -5.52 -3.45
CA MET A 206 25.91 -5.05 -4.59
C MET A 206 25.45 -3.59 -4.41
N ALA A 207 25.28 -2.87 -5.49
CA ALA A 207 24.62 -1.58 -5.47
C ALA A 207 23.09 -1.76 -5.43
N VAL A 208 22.38 -0.79 -4.84
CA VAL A 208 20.91 -0.81 -4.77
C VAL A 208 20.33 0.50 -5.30
N LEU A 209 19.44 0.43 -6.28
CA LEU A 209 18.55 1.53 -6.66
C LEU A 209 17.17 1.26 -6.08
N LEU A 210 16.86 1.95 -4.99
CA LEU A 210 15.57 1.81 -4.30
C LEU A 210 14.58 2.84 -4.82
N ILE A 211 13.43 2.42 -5.29
CA ILE A 211 12.32 3.30 -5.64
C ILE A 211 11.31 3.21 -4.52
N THR A 212 10.90 4.34 -3.99
CA THR A 212 9.89 4.42 -2.94
C THR A 212 9.29 5.82 -2.86
N HIS A 213 8.07 5.91 -2.34
CA HIS A 213 7.44 7.15 -1.93
C HIS A 213 7.56 7.40 -0.41
N ASP A 214 8.06 6.41 0.36
CA ASP A 214 8.23 6.51 1.81
C ASP A 214 9.59 7.11 2.19
N LEU A 215 9.57 8.36 2.63
CA LEU A 215 10.76 9.10 3.02
C LEU A 215 11.45 8.54 4.26
N ASN A 216 10.76 7.78 5.12
CA ASN A 216 11.36 7.14 6.28
C ASN A 216 12.22 5.95 5.87
N VAL A 217 11.73 5.17 4.91
CA VAL A 217 12.52 4.10 4.28
C VAL A 217 13.81 4.68 3.70
N VAL A 218 13.70 5.81 2.98
CA VAL A 218 14.85 6.51 2.40
C VAL A 218 15.86 6.94 3.45
N ARG A 219 15.39 7.63 4.50
CA ARG A 219 16.24 8.13 5.60
C ARG A 219 17.07 7.02 6.25
N ARG A 220 16.47 5.83 6.38
CA ARG A 220 17.09 4.69 7.02
C ARG A 220 18.03 3.90 6.11
N PHE A 221 17.66 3.73 4.85
CA PHE A 221 18.28 2.73 3.97
C PHE A 221 19.29 3.34 2.99
N ALA A 222 19.02 4.55 2.46
CA ALA A 222 19.79 5.08 1.34
C ALA A 222 21.00 5.94 1.80
N ASP A 223 22.06 5.95 0.99
CA ASP A 223 23.20 6.85 1.16
C ASP A 223 22.94 8.21 0.48
N ARG A 224 22.28 8.17 -0.68
CA ARG A 224 21.96 9.33 -1.52
C ARG A 224 20.54 9.23 -2.06
N VAL A 225 19.91 10.38 -2.27
CA VAL A 225 18.52 10.48 -2.75
C VAL A 225 18.48 11.32 -4.02
N CYS A 226 17.70 10.85 -5.00
CA CYS A 226 17.30 11.60 -6.17
C CYS A 226 15.77 11.83 -6.10
N VAL A 227 15.35 13.09 -6.10
CA VAL A 227 13.94 13.48 -6.07
C VAL A 227 13.46 13.72 -7.49
N MET A 228 12.38 13.04 -7.86
CA MET A 228 11.82 13.08 -9.21
C MET A 228 10.43 13.73 -9.23
N GLN A 229 10.23 14.68 -10.15
CA GLN A 229 8.97 15.36 -10.37
C GLN A 229 8.74 15.54 -11.88
N HIS A 230 7.52 15.24 -12.35
CA HIS A 230 7.13 15.43 -13.77
C HIS A 230 8.14 14.90 -14.79
N GLY A 231 8.68 13.71 -14.55
CA GLY A 231 9.63 13.06 -15.46
C GLY A 231 11.07 13.55 -15.39
N GLN A 232 11.42 14.42 -14.44
CA GLN A 232 12.75 15.00 -14.28
C GLN A 232 13.29 14.78 -12.86
N VAL A 233 14.61 14.64 -12.72
CA VAL A 233 15.28 14.68 -11.40
C VAL A 233 15.49 16.15 -11.03
N VAL A 234 14.77 16.62 -10.01
CA VAL A 234 14.78 18.03 -9.60
C VAL A 234 15.79 18.33 -8.49
N GLU A 235 16.17 17.32 -7.70
CA GLU A 235 17.20 17.46 -6.67
C GLU A 235 17.87 16.11 -6.42
N ALA A 236 19.19 16.11 -6.20
CA ALA A 236 19.98 14.95 -5.81
C ALA A 236 20.99 15.34 -4.74
N ALA A 237 20.98 14.66 -3.60
CA ALA A 237 21.88 14.95 -2.47
C ALA A 237 22.10 13.72 -1.58
N PRO A 238 23.17 13.70 -0.76
CA PRO A 238 23.28 12.76 0.36
C PRO A 238 22.06 12.87 1.28
N VAL A 239 21.59 11.73 1.81
CA VAL A 239 20.38 11.64 2.65
C VAL A 239 20.34 12.72 3.73
N GLY A 240 21.39 12.82 4.57
CA GLY A 240 21.44 13.81 5.66
C GLY A 240 21.27 15.25 5.20
N LYS A 241 21.85 15.62 4.05
CA LYS A 241 21.73 16.97 3.47
C LYS A 241 20.33 17.24 2.92
N LEU A 242 19.72 16.26 2.24
CA LEU A 242 18.38 16.42 1.68
C LEU A 242 17.34 16.66 2.77
N PHE A 243 17.40 15.90 3.85
CA PHE A 243 16.44 16.05 4.97
C PHE A 243 16.65 17.29 5.83
N SER A 244 17.90 17.79 5.94
CA SER A 244 18.21 18.99 6.76
C SER A 244 18.13 20.29 5.99
N ALA A 245 18.42 20.28 4.68
CA ALA A 245 18.61 21.49 3.87
C ALA A 245 18.16 21.30 2.41
N ALA A 246 16.94 20.77 2.22
CA ALA A 246 16.33 20.66 0.88
C ALA A 246 16.29 22.02 0.16
N GLN A 247 16.76 22.05 -1.07
CA GLN A 247 16.86 23.28 -1.85
C GLN A 247 15.67 23.48 -2.78
N HIS A 248 15.21 22.41 -3.44
CA HIS A 248 14.13 22.51 -4.40
C HIS A 248 12.77 22.69 -3.69
N PRO A 249 11.87 23.58 -4.15
CA PRO A 249 10.56 23.81 -3.53
C PRO A 249 9.71 22.55 -3.42
N TYR A 250 9.74 21.69 -4.44
CA TYR A 250 9.02 20.42 -4.42
C TYR A 250 9.55 19.46 -3.35
N THR A 251 10.88 19.37 -3.18
CA THR A 251 11.48 18.53 -2.12
C THR A 251 11.03 19.00 -0.73
N ARG A 252 11.02 20.33 -0.51
CA ARG A 252 10.51 20.91 0.75
C ARG A 252 9.02 20.60 0.96
N HIS A 253 8.24 20.70 -0.11
CA HIS A 253 6.82 20.36 -0.06
C HIS A 253 6.62 18.86 0.29
N LEU A 254 7.38 17.97 -0.36
CA LEU A 254 7.32 16.53 -0.11
C LEU A 254 7.66 16.19 1.34
N LEU A 255 8.74 16.80 1.88
CA LEU A 255 9.14 16.64 3.29
C LEU A 255 8.10 17.18 4.28
N ALA A 256 7.44 18.29 3.94
CA ALA A 256 6.37 18.91 4.74
C ALA A 256 5.01 18.19 4.61
N SER A 257 4.89 17.21 3.72
CA SER A 257 3.63 16.49 3.47
C SER A 257 3.34 15.38 4.48
N GLU A 258 4.23 15.11 5.44
CA GLU A 258 3.94 14.17 6.52
C GLU A 258 2.71 14.60 7.33
N PRO A 259 1.82 13.66 7.69
CA PRO A 259 0.64 13.96 8.50
C PRO A 259 1.04 14.45 9.90
N GLU A 260 0.52 15.59 10.31
CA GLU A 260 0.74 16.11 11.66
C GLU A 260 -0.16 15.41 12.69
N PRO A 261 0.31 15.18 13.94
CA PRO A 261 -0.49 14.61 15.00
C PRO A 261 -1.81 15.38 15.22
N LEU A 262 -2.88 14.65 15.53
CA LEU A 262 -4.15 15.24 15.90
C LEU A 262 -4.01 15.95 17.26
N THR A 263 -4.35 17.22 17.31
CA THR A 263 -4.39 17.98 18.56
C THR A 263 -5.84 18.15 19.02
N GLY A 264 -6.13 17.84 20.28
CA GLY A 264 -7.45 18.01 20.89
C GLY A 264 -8.11 16.71 21.34
N ALA A 265 -9.01 16.83 22.31
CA ALA A 265 -9.78 15.71 22.84
C ALA A 265 -10.91 15.30 21.88
N ALA A 266 -11.39 14.04 22.03
CA ALA A 266 -12.54 13.57 21.28
C ALA A 266 -13.78 14.43 21.57
N PRO A 267 -14.51 14.90 20.54
CA PRO A 267 -15.74 15.63 20.75
C PRO A 267 -16.77 14.73 21.43
N HIS A 268 -17.64 15.35 22.26
CA HIS A 268 -18.75 14.65 22.93
C HIS A 268 -18.35 13.42 23.76
N ALA A 269 -17.25 13.50 24.52
CA ALA A 269 -16.70 12.38 25.33
C ALA A 269 -17.73 11.71 26.27
N ASN A 270 -18.78 12.43 26.70
CA ASN A 270 -19.84 11.91 27.59
C ASN A 270 -21.14 11.51 26.84
N ALA A 271 -21.18 11.62 25.51
CA ALA A 271 -22.38 11.26 24.75
C ALA A 271 -22.53 9.71 24.61
N ALA A 272 -23.78 9.27 24.44
CA ALA A 272 -24.09 7.88 24.14
C ALA A 272 -23.41 7.45 22.81
N PRO A 273 -22.86 6.23 22.72
CA PRO A 273 -22.18 5.74 21.53
C PRO A 273 -23.09 5.71 20.29
N VAL A 274 -22.57 6.06 19.13
CA VAL A 274 -23.21 5.84 17.82
C VAL A 274 -23.18 4.37 17.47
N LEU A 275 -22.05 3.71 17.75
CA LEU A 275 -21.84 2.27 17.54
C LEU A 275 -21.26 1.65 18.82
N GLN A 276 -21.78 0.50 19.20
CA GLN A 276 -21.26 -0.31 20.31
C GLN A 276 -21.24 -1.77 19.90
N GLY A 277 -20.08 -2.43 20.03
CA GLY A 277 -19.89 -3.86 19.86
C GLY A 277 -19.43 -4.49 21.18
N GLU A 278 -20.04 -5.58 21.59
CA GLU A 278 -19.71 -6.32 22.83
C GLU A 278 -19.51 -7.79 22.54
N GLY A 279 -18.36 -8.33 22.96
CA GLY A 279 -18.04 -9.75 22.84
C GLY A 279 -18.07 -10.27 21.40
N ILE A 280 -17.58 -9.48 20.45
CA ILE A 280 -17.62 -9.81 19.02
C ILE A 280 -16.69 -10.97 18.74
N ARG A 281 -17.21 -12.05 18.11
CA ARG A 281 -16.46 -13.23 17.71
C ARG A 281 -16.78 -13.59 16.27
N CYS A 282 -15.74 -13.80 15.46
CA CYS A 282 -15.87 -14.25 14.07
C CYS A 282 -14.81 -15.31 13.76
N TYR A 283 -15.27 -16.55 13.59
CA TYR A 283 -14.43 -17.71 13.37
C TYR A 283 -14.70 -18.29 11.98
N PHE A 284 -13.65 -18.58 11.23
CA PHE A 284 -13.72 -19.20 9.92
C PHE A 284 -13.30 -20.66 9.99
N PRO A 285 -14.16 -21.62 9.61
CA PRO A 285 -13.79 -23.03 9.67
C PRO A 285 -12.75 -23.39 8.61
N ILE A 286 -11.68 -24.06 9.03
CA ILE A 286 -10.71 -24.69 8.12
C ILE A 286 -11.28 -26.06 7.74
N ARG A 287 -11.56 -26.24 6.44
CA ARG A 287 -12.11 -27.46 5.90
C ARG A 287 -11.08 -28.21 5.07
N ALA A 288 -10.90 -29.51 5.32
CA ALA A 288 -9.98 -30.37 4.58
C ALA A 288 -10.62 -31.69 4.17
N GLY A 289 -9.97 -32.35 3.20
CA GLY A 289 -10.37 -33.64 2.66
C GLY A 289 -11.54 -33.58 1.69
N PHE A 290 -11.82 -34.71 1.02
CA PHE A 290 -12.86 -34.86 0.00
C PHE A 290 -14.26 -34.49 0.54
N PHE A 291 -14.54 -34.79 1.81
CA PHE A 291 -15.81 -34.47 2.46
C PHE A 291 -15.85 -33.11 3.14
N ARG A 292 -14.87 -32.22 2.91
CA ARG A 292 -14.79 -30.86 3.49
C ARG A 292 -15.08 -30.83 5.02
N ARG A 293 -14.53 -31.79 5.77
CA ARG A 293 -14.67 -31.83 7.22
C ARG A 293 -13.91 -30.66 7.85
N THR A 294 -14.52 -30.02 8.85
CA THR A 294 -13.86 -28.97 9.63
C THR A 294 -12.77 -29.61 10.49
N ILE A 295 -11.51 -29.21 10.26
CA ILE A 295 -10.32 -29.68 10.96
C ILE A 295 -9.77 -28.66 11.95
N GLY A 296 -10.27 -27.43 11.91
CA GLY A 296 -9.86 -26.31 12.78
C GLY A 296 -10.63 -25.05 12.46
N GLU A 297 -10.32 -23.98 13.19
CA GLU A 297 -10.94 -22.67 12.99
C GLU A 297 -9.87 -21.57 13.03
N VAL A 298 -9.99 -20.58 12.14
CA VAL A 298 -9.25 -19.32 12.21
C VAL A 298 -10.10 -18.35 13.02
N LYS A 299 -9.64 -17.98 14.21
CA LYS A 299 -10.26 -16.97 15.06
C LYS A 299 -9.88 -15.57 14.59
N ALA A 300 -10.56 -15.09 13.55
CA ALA A 300 -10.26 -13.79 12.96
C ALA A 300 -10.61 -12.61 13.89
N VAL A 301 -11.66 -12.76 14.70
CA VAL A 301 -12.02 -11.85 15.79
C VAL A 301 -12.42 -12.71 16.98
N ASP A 302 -11.81 -12.50 18.15
CA ASP A 302 -12.00 -13.31 19.34
C ASP A 302 -12.24 -12.42 20.56
N ASP A 303 -13.51 -12.27 20.94
CA ASP A 303 -14.00 -11.55 22.13
C ASP A 303 -13.65 -10.05 22.17
N VAL A 304 -13.88 -9.33 21.06
CA VAL A 304 -13.57 -7.91 20.96
C VAL A 304 -14.76 -7.05 21.35
N SER A 305 -14.52 -6.03 22.20
CA SER A 305 -15.52 -5.02 22.56
C SER A 305 -14.99 -3.62 22.26
N LEU A 306 -15.85 -2.76 21.69
CA LEU A 306 -15.51 -1.38 21.39
C LEU A 306 -16.76 -0.49 21.30
N SER A 307 -16.54 0.83 21.39
CA SER A 307 -17.58 1.82 21.15
C SER A 307 -17.03 2.99 20.35
N VAL A 308 -17.91 3.64 19.57
CA VAL A 308 -17.60 4.87 18.82
C VAL A 308 -18.64 5.92 19.20
N ARG A 309 -18.19 7.11 19.65
CA ARG A 309 -19.05 8.22 20.05
C ARG A 309 -19.33 9.17 18.88
N PRO A 310 -20.35 10.06 18.99
CA PRO A 310 -20.60 11.08 17.96
C PRO A 310 -19.38 11.96 17.71
N GLY A 311 -19.01 12.14 16.44
CA GLY A 311 -17.86 12.94 16.02
C GLY A 311 -16.49 12.35 16.38
N GLU A 312 -16.43 11.15 17.00
CA GLU A 312 -15.18 10.48 17.35
C GLU A 312 -14.61 9.71 16.16
N THR A 313 -13.29 9.68 16.04
CA THR A 313 -12.56 8.74 15.19
C THR A 313 -11.86 7.73 16.08
N VAL A 314 -12.22 6.45 15.94
CA VAL A 314 -11.57 5.31 16.60
C VAL A 314 -10.71 4.58 15.61
N GLY A 315 -9.40 4.51 15.88
CA GLY A 315 -8.42 3.79 15.06
C GLY A 315 -8.34 2.32 15.44
N ILE A 316 -8.20 1.44 14.46
CA ILE A 316 -7.87 0.02 14.65
C ILE A 316 -6.55 -0.24 13.94
N VAL A 317 -5.53 -0.65 14.69
CA VAL A 317 -4.17 -0.90 14.20
C VAL A 317 -3.73 -2.34 14.51
N GLY A 318 -2.74 -2.83 13.78
CA GLY A 318 -2.14 -4.15 13.97
C GLY A 318 -1.60 -4.70 12.64
N GLU A 319 -0.88 -5.81 12.70
CA GLU A 319 -0.32 -6.48 11.52
C GLU A 319 -1.41 -6.97 10.55
N SER A 320 -1.00 -7.25 9.30
CA SER A 320 -1.87 -7.89 8.31
C SER A 320 -2.36 -9.24 8.85
N GLY A 321 -3.66 -9.52 8.68
CA GLY A 321 -4.27 -10.74 9.22
C GLY A 321 -4.60 -10.69 10.73
N SER A 322 -4.40 -9.58 11.45
CA SER A 322 -4.79 -9.45 12.86
C SER A 322 -6.30 -9.36 13.11
N GLY A 323 -7.14 -9.29 12.05
CA GLY A 323 -8.59 -9.29 12.15
C GLY A 323 -9.28 -7.93 12.03
N LYS A 324 -8.56 -6.84 11.75
CA LYS A 324 -9.06 -5.45 11.68
C LYS A 324 -10.26 -5.28 10.74
N SER A 325 -10.07 -5.61 9.45
CA SER A 325 -11.12 -5.50 8.43
C SER A 325 -12.29 -6.44 8.75
N THR A 326 -12.01 -7.65 9.25
CA THR A 326 -13.06 -8.59 9.69
C THR A 326 -13.90 -7.99 10.81
N LEU A 327 -13.26 -7.37 11.81
CA LEU A 327 -13.97 -6.67 12.90
C LEU A 327 -14.85 -5.55 12.35
N GLY A 328 -14.31 -4.69 11.47
CA GLY A 328 -15.06 -3.62 10.81
C GLY A 328 -16.30 -4.14 10.07
N MET A 329 -16.12 -5.21 9.28
CA MET A 329 -17.22 -5.85 8.54
C MET A 329 -18.28 -6.49 9.48
N CYS A 330 -17.85 -7.09 10.60
CA CYS A 330 -18.77 -7.62 11.62
C CYS A 330 -19.62 -6.50 12.22
N LEU A 331 -18.99 -5.38 12.60
CA LEU A 331 -19.67 -4.24 13.22
C LEU A 331 -20.73 -3.60 12.31
N LEU A 332 -20.51 -3.61 10.99
CA LEU A 332 -21.50 -3.16 9.99
C LEU A 332 -22.43 -4.29 9.53
N ARG A 333 -22.29 -5.48 10.10
CA ARG A 333 -23.05 -6.66 9.73
C ARG A 333 -22.96 -7.00 8.24
N LEU A 334 -21.79 -6.78 7.67
CA LEU A 334 -21.41 -7.27 6.33
C LEU A 334 -20.79 -8.66 6.41
N GLN A 335 -20.24 -9.03 7.57
CA GLN A 335 -19.76 -10.36 7.93
C GLN A 335 -20.56 -10.90 9.11
N SER A 336 -20.94 -12.18 9.07
CA SER A 336 -21.62 -12.86 10.18
C SER A 336 -20.67 -13.02 11.37
N CYS A 337 -21.16 -12.69 12.58
CA CYS A 337 -20.40 -12.80 13.82
C CYS A 337 -21.34 -13.12 15.00
N GLN A 338 -20.76 -13.51 16.13
CA GLN A 338 -21.40 -13.61 17.42
C GLN A 338 -21.12 -12.33 18.23
N GLY A 339 -21.92 -12.09 19.28
CA GLY A 339 -21.83 -10.92 20.14
C GLY A 339 -23.02 -9.98 19.95
N ALA A 340 -23.00 -8.84 20.66
CA ALA A 340 -24.03 -7.81 20.57
C ALA A 340 -23.50 -6.59 19.79
N ILE A 341 -24.29 -6.06 18.85
CA ILE A 341 -23.96 -4.86 18.10
C ILE A 341 -25.15 -3.91 18.16
N ARG A 342 -24.92 -2.72 18.70
CA ARG A 342 -25.93 -1.65 18.77
C ARG A 342 -25.49 -0.47 17.92
N PHE A 343 -26.42 0.10 17.16
CA PHE A 343 -26.25 1.35 16.43
C PHE A 343 -27.29 2.35 16.95
N GLY A 344 -26.83 3.33 17.76
CA GLY A 344 -27.73 4.10 18.62
C GLY A 344 -28.53 3.15 19.51
N ASP A 345 -29.86 3.31 19.52
CA ASP A 345 -30.78 2.47 20.32
C ASP A 345 -31.16 1.15 19.63
N SER A 346 -30.72 0.93 18.40
CA SER A 346 -31.14 -0.22 17.58
C SER A 346 -30.18 -1.39 17.72
N ASP A 347 -30.71 -2.60 17.96
CA ASP A 347 -29.96 -3.86 17.92
C ASP A 347 -29.73 -4.28 16.45
N LEU A 348 -28.50 -4.10 15.98
CA LEU A 348 -28.11 -4.38 14.60
C LEU A 348 -28.13 -5.88 14.28
N VAL A 349 -27.88 -6.73 15.27
CA VAL A 349 -27.88 -8.19 15.10
C VAL A 349 -29.30 -8.72 14.83
N LYS A 350 -30.31 -8.13 15.46
CA LYS A 350 -31.71 -8.50 15.29
C LYS A 350 -32.40 -7.86 14.09
N ALA A 351 -31.89 -6.72 13.62
CA ALA A 351 -32.48 -6.00 12.49
C ALA A 351 -32.55 -6.87 11.22
N ARG A 352 -33.67 -6.82 10.50
CA ARG A 352 -33.93 -7.55 9.25
C ARG A 352 -34.68 -6.66 8.26
N GLY A 353 -34.66 -7.04 6.99
CA GLY A 353 -35.46 -6.37 5.96
C GLY A 353 -35.23 -4.85 5.88
N GLN A 354 -36.32 -4.08 5.97
CA GLN A 354 -36.27 -2.62 5.86
C GLN A 354 -35.50 -1.98 7.02
N ALA A 355 -35.66 -2.44 8.25
CA ALA A 355 -34.94 -1.91 9.42
C ALA A 355 -33.42 -2.03 9.27
N LEU A 356 -32.91 -3.14 8.72
CA LEU A 356 -31.48 -3.29 8.41
C LEU A 356 -31.04 -2.37 7.27
N ARG A 357 -31.89 -2.16 6.26
CA ARG A 357 -31.61 -1.25 5.14
C ARG A 357 -31.49 0.18 5.63
N ASP A 358 -32.39 0.63 6.51
CA ASP A 358 -32.38 1.97 7.10
C ASP A 358 -31.13 2.19 7.97
N LEU A 359 -30.73 1.20 8.78
CA LEU A 359 -29.50 1.27 9.55
C LEU A 359 -28.26 1.35 8.64
N ARG A 360 -28.20 0.60 7.54
CA ARG A 360 -27.10 0.65 6.56
C ARG A 360 -26.96 2.00 5.88
N ARG A 361 -28.04 2.78 5.71
CA ARG A 361 -27.96 4.16 5.23
C ARG A 361 -27.08 5.01 6.14
N HIS A 362 -27.21 4.83 7.47
CA HIS A 362 -26.50 5.62 8.47
C HIS A 362 -25.11 5.10 8.83
N ALA A 363 -24.77 3.88 8.39
CA ALA A 363 -23.48 3.23 8.62
C ALA A 363 -22.89 2.78 7.27
N GLN A 364 -21.95 3.54 6.74
CA GLN A 364 -21.35 3.34 5.42
C GLN A 364 -19.93 2.80 5.51
N VAL A 365 -19.39 2.30 4.39
CA VAL A 365 -18.03 1.77 4.29
C VAL A 365 -17.30 2.34 3.07
N VAL A 366 -16.03 2.68 3.28
CA VAL A 366 -15.04 2.92 2.23
C VAL A 366 -14.01 1.81 2.31
N PHE A 367 -13.93 1.00 1.25
CA PHE A 367 -13.07 -0.19 1.18
C PHE A 367 -11.63 0.18 0.85
N GLN A 368 -10.69 -0.73 1.18
CA GLN A 368 -9.26 -0.60 1.01
C GLN A 368 -8.84 -0.32 -0.43
N ASP A 369 -9.44 -1.02 -1.40
CA ASP A 369 -9.10 -0.87 -2.81
C ASP A 369 -10.20 -0.10 -3.57
N PRO A 370 -9.93 1.17 -3.96
CA PRO A 370 -10.88 1.95 -4.73
C PRO A 370 -11.08 1.40 -6.16
N TYR A 371 -10.12 0.64 -6.72
CA TYR A 371 -10.26 0.04 -8.04
C TYR A 371 -11.32 -1.06 -8.06
N SER A 372 -11.27 -1.99 -7.12
CA SER A 372 -12.23 -3.09 -7.03
C SER A 372 -13.58 -2.65 -6.48
N SER A 373 -13.62 -1.57 -5.70
CA SER A 373 -14.84 -1.07 -5.07
C SER A 373 -15.72 -0.18 -5.97
N LEU A 374 -15.16 0.35 -7.05
CA LEU A 374 -15.88 1.17 -8.04
C LEU A 374 -16.12 0.36 -9.32
N SER A 375 -17.38 0.23 -9.72
CA SER A 375 -17.72 -0.49 -10.97
C SER A 375 -17.10 0.20 -12.19
N PRO A 376 -16.21 -0.47 -12.96
CA PRO A 376 -15.56 0.14 -14.11
C PRO A 376 -16.53 0.43 -15.29
N ARG A 377 -17.74 -0.12 -15.22
CA ARG A 377 -18.79 0.03 -16.27
C ARG A 377 -19.79 1.12 -15.94
N MET A 378 -19.69 1.76 -14.79
CA MET A 378 -20.60 2.83 -14.34
C MET A 378 -19.87 4.16 -14.36
N THR A 379 -20.59 5.23 -14.69
CA THR A 379 -20.07 6.60 -14.56
C THR A 379 -20.03 7.01 -13.09
N VAL A 380 -19.26 8.06 -12.78
CA VAL A 380 -19.18 8.62 -11.43
C VAL A 380 -20.56 9.01 -10.89
N GLU A 381 -21.42 9.64 -11.73
CA GLU A 381 -22.81 9.96 -11.38
C GLU A 381 -23.59 8.71 -10.95
N GLN A 382 -23.45 7.62 -11.67
CA GLN A 382 -24.13 6.35 -11.37
C GLN A 382 -23.61 5.72 -10.07
N ILE A 383 -22.28 5.67 -9.89
CA ILE A 383 -21.65 5.08 -8.71
C ILE A 383 -22.05 5.83 -7.43
N VAL A 384 -21.94 7.17 -7.44
CA VAL A 384 -22.27 7.98 -6.27
C VAL A 384 -23.78 8.03 -6.03
N GLY A 385 -24.57 8.07 -7.11
CA GLY A 385 -26.03 8.15 -7.04
C GLY A 385 -26.75 6.84 -6.75
N GLU A 386 -26.07 5.66 -6.82
CA GLU A 386 -26.68 4.36 -6.61
C GLU A 386 -27.38 4.26 -5.24
N GLY A 387 -26.68 4.65 -4.19
CA GLY A 387 -27.21 4.65 -2.83
C GLY A 387 -28.45 5.55 -2.67
N LEU A 388 -28.50 6.70 -3.38
CA LEU A 388 -29.67 7.57 -3.37
C LEU A 388 -30.89 6.88 -4.01
N SER A 389 -30.69 6.07 -5.05
CA SER A 389 -31.78 5.34 -5.69
C SER A 389 -32.41 4.28 -4.78
N VAL A 390 -31.62 3.70 -3.89
CA VAL A 390 -32.05 2.66 -2.94
C VAL A 390 -32.71 3.26 -1.69
N HIS A 391 -32.14 4.33 -1.14
CA HIS A 391 -32.52 4.88 0.16
C HIS A 391 -33.46 6.08 0.07
N PHE A 392 -33.57 6.69 -1.10
CA PHE A 392 -34.42 7.88 -1.37
C PHE A 392 -35.16 7.68 -2.72
N PRO A 393 -36.01 6.65 -2.82
CA PRO A 393 -36.70 6.35 -4.08
C PRO A 393 -37.60 7.49 -4.56
N GLU A 394 -38.06 8.36 -3.63
CA GLU A 394 -38.89 9.52 -3.90
C GLU A 394 -38.16 10.64 -4.64
N LEU A 395 -36.84 10.67 -4.64
CA LEU A 395 -36.09 11.70 -5.36
C LEU A 395 -36.19 11.53 -6.87
N THR A 396 -36.49 12.63 -7.56
CA THR A 396 -36.42 12.68 -9.03
C THR A 396 -34.97 12.52 -9.51
N ARG A 397 -34.80 12.17 -10.77
CA ARG A 397 -33.47 12.07 -11.41
C ARG A 397 -32.68 13.38 -11.28
N THR A 398 -33.33 14.52 -11.45
CA THR A 398 -32.71 15.85 -11.32
C THR A 398 -32.23 16.10 -9.90
N GLN A 399 -33.06 15.83 -8.88
CA GLN A 399 -32.69 16.00 -7.48
C GLN A 399 -31.54 15.08 -7.07
N ARG A 400 -31.51 13.81 -7.55
CA ARG A 400 -30.37 12.90 -7.31
C ARG A 400 -29.09 13.45 -7.92
N ARG A 401 -29.16 13.93 -9.16
CA ARG A 401 -28.01 14.52 -9.86
C ARG A 401 -27.47 15.76 -9.14
N GLU A 402 -28.34 16.62 -8.63
CA GLU A 402 -27.95 17.78 -7.82
C GLU A 402 -27.21 17.36 -6.54
N ARG A 403 -27.71 16.34 -5.80
CA ARG A 403 -27.02 15.82 -4.61
C ARG A 403 -25.68 15.21 -4.94
N VAL A 404 -25.58 14.47 -6.05
CA VAL A 404 -24.30 13.92 -6.53
C VAL A 404 -23.32 15.04 -6.85
N ARG A 405 -23.77 16.09 -7.55
CA ARG A 405 -22.95 17.26 -7.85
C ARG A 405 -22.39 17.89 -6.59
N ALA A 406 -23.27 18.21 -5.64
CA ALA A 406 -22.91 18.87 -4.40
C ALA A 406 -21.87 18.06 -3.60
N VAL A 407 -22.03 16.75 -3.48
CA VAL A 407 -21.07 15.91 -2.76
C VAL A 407 -19.73 15.76 -3.50
N LEU A 408 -19.72 15.73 -4.84
CA LEU A 408 -18.47 15.73 -5.61
C LEU A 408 -17.68 17.02 -5.40
N GLU A 409 -18.35 18.17 -5.44
CA GLU A 409 -17.72 19.46 -5.13
C GLU A 409 -17.19 19.48 -3.69
N GLU A 410 -17.92 18.91 -2.73
CA GLU A 410 -17.50 18.83 -1.33
C GLU A 410 -16.26 17.95 -1.11
N VAL A 411 -16.07 16.90 -1.92
CA VAL A 411 -14.84 16.09 -1.90
C VAL A 411 -13.73 16.64 -2.81
N GLY A 412 -13.92 17.83 -3.40
CA GLY A 412 -12.94 18.53 -4.23
C GLY A 412 -12.80 17.95 -5.64
N LEU A 413 -13.90 17.44 -6.22
CA LEU A 413 -13.99 17.01 -7.60
C LEU A 413 -14.91 17.93 -8.39
N GLU A 414 -14.55 18.24 -9.63
CA GLU A 414 -15.35 19.09 -10.50
C GLU A 414 -16.65 18.41 -10.94
N ALA A 415 -17.75 19.14 -10.97
CA ALA A 415 -19.05 18.63 -11.41
C ALA A 415 -19.04 18.06 -12.85
N GLY A 416 -18.19 18.61 -13.72
CA GLY A 416 -18.01 18.11 -15.09
C GLY A 416 -17.49 16.67 -15.19
N MET A 417 -16.94 16.12 -14.11
CA MET A 417 -16.40 14.77 -14.05
C MET A 417 -17.48 13.68 -13.87
N MET A 418 -18.74 14.03 -13.65
CA MET A 418 -19.85 13.10 -13.37
C MET A 418 -20.07 12.05 -14.46
N SER A 419 -19.83 12.41 -15.72
CA SER A 419 -20.02 11.52 -16.88
C SER A 419 -18.85 10.60 -17.18
N ARG A 420 -17.71 10.78 -16.50
CA ARG A 420 -16.50 9.98 -16.71
C ARG A 420 -16.57 8.64 -15.99
N TYR A 421 -15.71 7.71 -16.42
CA TYR A 421 -15.57 6.37 -15.84
C TYR A 421 -14.39 6.32 -14.84
N PRO A 422 -14.41 5.41 -13.85
CA PRO A 422 -13.35 5.31 -12.83
C PRO A 422 -11.93 5.18 -13.39
N HIS A 423 -11.75 4.51 -14.52
CA HIS A 423 -10.43 4.32 -15.12
C HIS A 423 -9.78 5.62 -15.66
N GLU A 424 -10.55 6.69 -15.83
CA GLU A 424 -10.07 8.01 -16.26
C GLU A 424 -9.51 8.87 -15.13
N PHE A 425 -9.52 8.35 -13.89
CA PHE A 425 -9.13 9.09 -12.69
C PHE A 425 -7.85 8.55 -12.05
N SER A 426 -7.09 9.43 -11.38
CA SER A 426 -5.97 9.03 -10.54
C SER A 426 -6.43 8.27 -9.29
N GLY A 427 -5.51 7.56 -8.61
CA GLY A 427 -5.80 6.83 -7.38
C GLY A 427 -6.48 7.71 -6.31
N GLY A 428 -5.93 8.90 -6.07
CA GLY A 428 -6.50 9.86 -5.10
C GLY A 428 -7.88 10.39 -5.49
N GLN A 429 -8.12 10.62 -6.79
CA GLN A 429 -9.45 11.00 -7.28
C GLN A 429 -10.47 9.87 -7.12
N ARG A 430 -10.08 8.61 -7.41
CA ARG A 430 -10.94 7.44 -7.17
C ARG A 430 -11.27 7.28 -5.68
N GLN A 431 -10.30 7.52 -4.80
CA GLN A 431 -10.55 7.50 -3.37
C GLN A 431 -11.57 8.57 -2.96
N ARG A 432 -11.49 9.78 -3.51
CA ARG A 432 -12.49 10.83 -3.29
C ARG A 432 -13.88 10.45 -3.81
N ILE A 433 -13.97 9.73 -4.95
CA ILE A 433 -15.24 9.19 -5.46
C ILE A 433 -15.80 8.13 -4.50
N ALA A 434 -14.97 7.24 -3.95
CA ALA A 434 -15.39 6.24 -2.97
C ALA A 434 -15.90 6.91 -1.66
N VAL A 435 -15.24 7.98 -1.20
CA VAL A 435 -15.70 8.80 -0.07
C VAL A 435 -17.03 9.50 -0.43
N ALA A 436 -17.15 10.09 -1.62
CA ALA A 436 -18.40 10.74 -2.06
C ALA A 436 -19.59 9.78 -2.09
N ARG A 437 -19.38 8.54 -2.56
CA ARG A 437 -20.39 7.47 -2.56
C ARG A 437 -20.92 7.17 -1.14
N ALA A 438 -20.04 7.18 -0.14
CA ALA A 438 -20.44 6.96 1.24
C ALA A 438 -21.16 8.21 1.83
N VAL A 439 -20.60 9.40 1.60
CA VAL A 439 -21.05 10.66 2.21
C VAL A 439 -22.38 11.17 1.64
N VAL A 440 -22.72 10.83 0.39
CA VAL A 440 -23.97 11.28 -0.27
C VAL A 440 -25.24 10.83 0.47
N LEU A 441 -25.15 9.76 1.28
CA LEU A 441 -26.24 9.24 2.10
C LEU A 441 -26.36 9.91 3.48
N GLU A 442 -25.46 10.86 3.78
CA GLU A 442 -25.39 11.58 5.08
C GLU A 442 -25.30 10.60 6.27
N PRO A 443 -24.30 9.72 6.28
CA PRO A 443 -24.17 8.72 7.33
C PRO A 443 -23.74 9.33 8.66
N ARG A 444 -24.09 8.66 9.77
CA ARG A 444 -23.61 8.99 11.12
C ARG A 444 -22.25 8.35 11.42
N LEU A 445 -21.94 7.23 10.75
CA LEU A 445 -20.71 6.48 10.90
C LEU A 445 -20.18 6.04 9.53
N ILE A 446 -18.86 6.17 9.34
CA ILE A 446 -18.17 5.57 8.19
C ILE A 446 -17.06 4.67 8.69
N LEU A 447 -17.07 3.41 8.26
CA LEU A 447 -15.91 2.53 8.32
C LEU A 447 -14.96 2.88 7.16
N LEU A 448 -13.75 3.25 7.49
CA LEU A 448 -12.68 3.57 6.55
C LEU A 448 -11.63 2.45 6.65
N ASP A 449 -11.67 1.50 5.72
CA ASP A 449 -10.76 0.35 5.72
C ASP A 449 -9.55 0.67 4.83
N GLU A 450 -8.43 1.00 5.45
CA GLU A 450 -7.16 1.42 4.82
C GLU A 450 -7.33 2.47 3.69
N PRO A 451 -8.04 3.59 3.92
CA PRO A 451 -8.44 4.50 2.84
C PRO A 451 -7.28 5.26 2.18
N THR A 452 -6.06 5.11 2.67
CA THR A 452 -4.89 5.85 2.18
C THR A 452 -3.68 4.96 1.87
N SER A 453 -3.80 3.63 1.99
CA SER A 453 -2.67 2.69 1.88
C SER A 453 -2.00 2.64 0.49
N ALA A 454 -2.75 2.95 -0.56
CA ALA A 454 -2.26 2.94 -1.96
C ALA A 454 -1.95 4.35 -2.50
N LEU A 455 -1.90 5.36 -1.62
CA LEU A 455 -1.71 6.75 -2.00
C LEU A 455 -0.32 7.26 -1.61
N ASP A 456 0.27 8.11 -2.43
CA ASP A 456 1.48 8.83 -2.06
C ASP A 456 1.22 9.84 -0.91
N VAL A 457 2.28 10.24 -0.22
CA VAL A 457 2.22 11.03 1.02
C VAL A 457 1.46 12.35 0.86
N SER A 458 1.59 13.02 -0.29
CA SER A 458 0.91 14.31 -0.53
C SER A 458 -0.60 14.13 -0.73
N VAL A 459 -1.00 13.12 -1.51
CA VAL A 459 -2.43 12.77 -1.71
C VAL A 459 -3.05 12.22 -0.43
N GLN A 460 -2.29 11.42 0.34
CA GLN A 460 -2.69 10.94 1.65
C GLN A 460 -3.05 12.11 2.59
N LYS A 461 -2.17 13.14 2.70
CA LYS A 461 -2.44 14.35 3.49
C LYS A 461 -3.72 15.07 3.05
N GLN A 462 -3.95 15.18 1.74
CA GLN A 462 -5.15 15.80 1.19
C GLN A 462 -6.42 15.01 1.55
N VAL A 463 -6.40 13.67 1.44
CA VAL A 463 -7.54 12.82 1.79
C VAL A 463 -7.83 12.87 3.29
N LEU A 464 -6.80 12.87 4.15
CA LEU A 464 -6.96 13.02 5.60
C LEU A 464 -7.55 14.40 5.95
N GLY A 465 -7.09 15.47 5.32
CA GLY A 465 -7.65 16.82 5.46
C GLY A 465 -9.13 16.88 5.04
N LEU A 466 -9.47 16.23 3.91
CA LEU A 466 -10.85 16.10 3.46
C LEU A 466 -11.73 15.39 4.50
N LEU A 467 -11.29 14.23 5.01
CA LEU A 467 -12.03 13.45 6.01
C LEU A 467 -12.25 14.24 7.31
N ARG A 468 -11.24 14.96 7.79
CA ARG A 468 -11.36 15.86 8.96
C ARG A 468 -12.39 16.98 8.68
N GLY A 469 -12.31 17.62 7.53
CA GLY A 469 -13.24 18.67 7.15
C GLY A 469 -14.69 18.18 7.04
N LEU A 470 -14.90 17.00 6.46
CA LEU A 470 -16.21 16.34 6.41
C LEU A 470 -16.74 16.01 7.81
N GLN A 471 -15.88 15.47 8.70
CA GLN A 471 -16.23 15.16 10.08
C GLN A 471 -16.69 16.41 10.84
N GLN A 472 -15.94 17.50 10.74
CA GLN A 472 -16.28 18.77 11.40
C GLN A 472 -17.59 19.39 10.89
N ARG A 473 -17.81 19.39 9.57
CA ARG A 473 -19.01 20.00 8.98
C ARG A 473 -20.27 19.17 9.19
N ARG A 474 -20.16 17.83 9.17
CA ARG A 474 -21.33 16.93 9.18
C ARG A 474 -21.51 16.17 10.50
N GLY A 475 -20.59 16.30 11.45
CA GLY A 475 -20.64 15.59 12.74
C GLY A 475 -20.52 14.07 12.63
N MET A 476 -19.91 13.57 11.55
CA MET A 476 -19.77 12.13 11.32
C MET A 476 -18.74 11.51 12.25
N SER A 477 -18.93 10.23 12.59
CA SER A 477 -17.98 9.43 13.34
C SER A 477 -17.24 8.49 12.41
N TYR A 478 -16.00 8.14 12.72
CA TYR A 478 -15.20 7.23 11.93
C TYR A 478 -14.71 6.03 12.73
N LEU A 479 -14.77 4.87 12.10
CA LEU A 479 -13.99 3.70 12.49
C LEU A 479 -12.89 3.57 11.43
N PHE A 480 -11.65 3.86 11.81
CA PHE A 480 -10.53 4.02 10.87
C PHE A 480 -9.54 2.86 11.03
N ILE A 481 -9.41 2.03 10.01
CA ILE A 481 -8.45 0.92 9.98
C ILE A 481 -7.23 1.37 9.17
N SER A 482 -6.04 1.20 9.74
CA SER A 482 -4.78 1.43 9.04
C SER A 482 -3.65 0.63 9.68
N HIS A 483 -2.66 0.27 8.88
CA HIS A 483 -1.37 -0.21 9.36
C HIS A 483 -0.35 0.93 9.52
N ASP A 484 -0.63 2.13 8.97
CA ASP A 484 0.22 3.32 9.11
C ASP A 484 -0.11 4.08 10.40
N LEU A 485 0.82 3.98 11.36
CA LEU A 485 0.68 4.62 12.67
C LEU A 485 0.74 6.15 12.61
N LYS A 486 1.42 6.75 11.63
CA LYS A 486 1.43 8.21 11.44
C LYS A 486 0.06 8.71 11.04
N VAL A 487 -0.59 7.99 10.13
CA VAL A 487 -1.98 8.27 9.73
C VAL A 487 -2.91 8.19 10.93
N ILE A 488 -2.82 7.11 11.70
CA ILE A 488 -3.62 6.92 12.92
C ILE A 488 -3.43 8.07 13.90
N ARG A 489 -2.17 8.44 14.21
CA ARG A 489 -1.86 9.55 15.11
C ARG A 489 -2.41 10.88 14.62
N SER A 490 -2.56 11.02 13.30
CA SER A 490 -3.02 12.27 12.69
C SER A 490 -4.53 12.43 12.68
N ILE A 491 -5.34 11.39 12.75
CA ILE A 491 -6.81 11.49 12.58
C ILE A 491 -7.61 10.85 13.73
N CYS A 492 -7.01 9.91 14.49
CA CYS A 492 -7.73 9.16 15.50
C CYS A 492 -7.65 9.80 16.88
N HIS A 493 -8.76 9.80 17.61
CA HIS A 493 -8.85 10.24 19.00
C HIS A 493 -8.48 9.11 19.96
N ARG A 494 -8.93 7.88 19.65
CA ARG A 494 -8.61 6.64 20.38
C ARG A 494 -8.14 5.58 19.41
N VAL A 495 -7.34 4.63 19.94
CA VAL A 495 -6.77 3.52 19.18
C VAL A 495 -7.04 2.20 19.90
N LEU A 496 -7.36 1.17 19.11
CA LEU A 496 -7.36 -0.23 19.50
C LEU A 496 -6.22 -0.93 18.76
N VAL A 497 -5.35 -1.59 19.49
CA VAL A 497 -4.26 -2.40 18.94
C VAL A 497 -4.70 -3.85 18.90
N MET A 498 -4.75 -4.42 17.70
CA MET A 498 -5.20 -5.81 17.49
C MET A 498 -4.04 -6.74 17.16
N ARG A 499 -4.05 -7.93 17.79
CA ARG A 499 -3.13 -9.02 17.48
C ARG A 499 -3.88 -10.35 17.55
N HIS A 500 -3.73 -11.21 16.53
CA HIS A 500 -4.34 -12.54 16.48
C HIS A 500 -5.85 -12.57 16.84
N GLY A 501 -6.60 -11.61 16.30
CA GLY A 501 -8.04 -11.50 16.52
C GLY A 501 -8.48 -10.85 17.83
N GLN A 502 -7.56 -10.46 18.70
CA GLN A 502 -7.86 -9.87 20.01
C GLN A 502 -7.36 -8.43 20.10
N VAL A 503 -8.01 -7.62 20.92
CA VAL A 503 -7.51 -6.29 21.31
C VAL A 503 -6.53 -6.47 22.47
N VAL A 504 -5.25 -6.18 22.23
CA VAL A 504 -4.18 -6.31 23.23
C VAL A 504 -3.98 -5.02 24.04
N GLU A 505 -4.31 -3.87 23.44
CA GLU A 505 -4.24 -2.57 24.12
C GLU A 505 -5.25 -1.60 23.50
N SER A 506 -5.82 -0.70 24.29
CA SER A 506 -6.69 0.37 23.81
C SER A 506 -6.60 1.61 24.71
N GLY A 507 -6.72 2.78 24.11
CA GLY A 507 -6.63 4.05 24.86
C GLY A 507 -6.71 5.28 23.97
N GLU A 508 -6.55 6.45 24.56
CA GLU A 508 -6.36 7.69 23.82
C GLU A 508 -5.12 7.59 22.96
N THR A 509 -5.18 8.14 21.76
CA THR A 509 -4.11 8.01 20.76
C THR A 509 -2.78 8.45 21.33
N GLU A 510 -2.70 9.64 21.93
CA GLU A 510 -1.43 10.18 22.42
C GLU A 510 -0.85 9.31 23.55
N ARG A 511 -1.70 8.74 24.44
CA ARG A 511 -1.24 7.82 25.49
C ARG A 511 -0.65 6.54 24.90
N ILE A 512 -1.31 5.93 23.91
CA ILE A 512 -0.79 4.72 23.24
C ILE A 512 0.58 4.99 22.58
N PHE A 513 0.78 6.19 22.03
CA PHE A 513 2.03 6.55 21.36
C PHE A 513 3.16 6.95 22.30
N THR A 514 2.85 7.52 23.47
CA THR A 514 3.85 8.04 24.42
C THR A 514 4.17 7.06 25.56
N ASP A 515 3.18 6.26 26.00
CA ASP A 515 3.29 5.34 27.13
C ASP A 515 2.57 3.99 26.85
N PRO A 516 3.02 3.23 25.83
CA PRO A 516 2.43 1.93 25.50
C PRO A 516 2.71 0.91 26.61
N GLN A 517 1.64 0.25 27.09
CA GLN A 517 1.73 -0.70 28.20
C GLN A 517 1.99 -2.13 27.70
N HIS A 518 1.46 -2.51 26.53
CA HIS A 518 1.63 -3.85 25.99
C HIS A 518 2.92 -3.99 25.17
N GLU A 519 3.64 -5.11 25.33
CA GLU A 519 4.90 -5.38 24.61
C GLU A 519 4.74 -5.29 23.10
N TYR A 520 3.68 -5.87 22.54
CA TYR A 520 3.40 -5.82 21.10
C TYR A 520 3.20 -4.39 20.61
N THR A 521 2.50 -3.54 21.36
CA THR A 521 2.33 -2.12 21.03
C THR A 521 3.67 -1.40 20.97
N ARG A 522 4.56 -1.68 21.93
CA ARG A 522 5.94 -1.14 21.93
C ARG A 522 6.71 -1.58 20.69
N LEU A 523 6.66 -2.86 20.33
CA LEU A 523 7.31 -3.38 19.13
C LEU A 523 6.77 -2.74 17.85
N LEU A 524 5.44 -2.59 17.75
CA LEU A 524 4.77 -1.96 16.61
C LEU A 524 5.17 -0.49 16.45
N LEU A 525 5.19 0.26 17.56
CA LEU A 525 5.63 1.66 17.59
C LEU A 525 7.14 1.79 17.30
N GLN A 526 7.98 0.94 17.86
CA GLN A 526 9.40 0.92 17.55
C GLN A 526 9.67 0.63 16.07
N ALA A 527 8.96 -0.31 15.48
CA ALA A 527 9.08 -0.58 14.05
C ALA A 527 8.71 0.65 13.19
N SER A 528 7.73 1.45 13.65
CA SER A 528 7.31 2.71 13.02
C SER A 528 8.19 3.91 13.35
N LEU A 529 8.64 4.06 14.61
CA LEU A 529 9.40 5.21 15.13
C LEU A 529 10.91 5.12 14.91
N LEU A 530 11.48 3.92 14.79
CA LEU A 530 12.88 3.75 14.34
C LEU A 530 13.09 4.32 12.92
N GLN A 531 12.02 4.65 12.25
CA GLN A 531 12.03 5.47 11.04
C GLN A 531 12.22 6.98 11.33
N GLN A 532 12.14 7.45 12.60
CA GLN A 532 12.28 8.88 12.96
C GLN A 532 13.62 9.27 13.60
N THR A 533 14.39 8.33 14.11
CA THR A 533 15.58 8.61 14.95
C THR A 533 16.93 8.20 14.33
N ALA A 534 16.99 7.88 13.06
CA ALA A 534 18.24 7.61 12.34
C ALA A 534 18.68 8.80 11.48
#